data_554f06b36c50ba78fbf8f5488399c1e4
#
_entry.id   554f06b36c50ba78fbf8f5488399c1e4
#
_cell.length_a   1.000
_cell.length_b   1.000
_cell.length_c   1.000
_cell.angle_alpha   90.00
_cell.angle_beta   90.00
_cell.angle_gamma   90.00
#
_symmetry.space_group_name_H-M   'P 1'
#
loop_
_entity.id
_entity.type
_entity.pdbx_description
1 polymer ?
#
loop_
_entity_poly.entity_id
_entity_poly.type
_entity_poly.pdbx_seq_one_letter_code
_entity_poly.pdbx_strand_id
1 'polypeptide(L)'
;DSSIIKYYDSYKSNFKLNQEIVKARYLKINSENYNLKDVTKRFRSLKSNDLMFLDSISLQFSSYYFNDSIWINKDLFFSKFPPVSDRLKQNIVKNNLFYKIKDSLELYLIKINDYKNKNDIAPFDFIKPTIKQVLINKKKLDFISKFEKELIEDALQKNEFELYENSL
;
A
#
# COMPACT_ATOMS: atom_id res chain seq x y z
N ASP A 1 -4.57 -18.48 0.00
CA ASP A 1 -3.54 -17.73 -0.71
C ASP A 1 -3.30 -18.18 -2.15
N SER A 2 -3.35 -19.51 -2.46
CA SER A 2 -3.10 -19.98 -3.84
C SER A 2 -4.11 -19.44 -4.87
N SER A 3 -5.38 -19.28 -4.51
CA SER A 3 -6.40 -18.71 -5.40
C SER A 3 -6.14 -17.24 -5.74
N ILE A 4 -5.60 -16.47 -4.79
CA ILE A 4 -5.27 -15.05 -4.98
C ILE A 4 -4.10 -14.91 -5.95
N ILE A 5 -3.07 -15.76 -5.79
CA ILE A 5 -1.90 -15.79 -6.67
C ILE A 5 -2.33 -16.15 -8.10
N LYS A 6 -3.09 -17.25 -8.25
CA LYS A 6 -3.60 -17.68 -9.57
C LYS A 6 -4.43 -16.59 -10.24
N TYR A 7 -5.29 -15.90 -9.49
CA TYR A 7 -6.10 -14.81 -10.01
C TYR A 7 -5.23 -13.63 -10.46
N TYR A 8 -4.23 -13.25 -9.66
CA TYR A 8 -3.29 -12.20 -10.04
C TYR A 8 -2.54 -12.55 -11.33
N ASP A 9 -1.97 -13.76 -11.41
CA ASP A 9 -1.19 -14.20 -12.57
C ASP A 9 -2.04 -14.23 -13.85
N SER A 10 -3.30 -14.68 -13.75
CA SER A 10 -4.23 -14.74 -14.88
C SER A 10 -4.67 -13.37 -15.40
N TYR A 11 -4.74 -12.34 -14.51
CA TYR A 11 -5.27 -11.02 -14.84
C TYR A 11 -4.29 -9.88 -14.61
N LYS A 12 -3.00 -10.18 -14.50
CA LYS A 12 -1.93 -9.24 -14.15
C LYS A 12 -1.93 -7.96 -14.99
N SER A 13 -2.19 -8.06 -16.28
CA SER A 13 -2.24 -6.91 -17.20
C SER A 13 -3.37 -5.92 -16.89
N ASN A 14 -4.42 -6.37 -16.18
CA ASN A 14 -5.56 -5.53 -15.82
C ASN A 14 -5.32 -4.73 -14.54
N PHE A 15 -4.34 -5.13 -13.73
CA PHE A 15 -4.00 -4.46 -12.48
C PHE A 15 -3.00 -3.32 -12.72
N LYS A 16 -3.46 -2.24 -13.34
CA LYS A 16 -2.65 -1.04 -13.53
C LYS A 16 -2.84 -0.07 -12.37
N LEU A 17 -1.74 0.52 -11.92
CA LEU A 17 -1.76 1.53 -10.89
C LEU A 17 -2.45 2.80 -11.38
N ASN A 18 -3.38 3.33 -10.62
CA ASN A 18 -4.02 4.63 -10.85
C ASN A 18 -3.24 5.80 -10.24
N GLN A 19 -2.19 5.51 -9.49
CA GLN A 19 -1.35 6.46 -8.75
C GLN A 19 0.09 5.95 -8.65
N GLU A 20 1.03 6.84 -8.36
CA GLU A 20 2.42 6.46 -8.09
C GLU A 20 2.55 5.93 -6.67
N ILE A 21 3.32 4.86 -6.49
CA ILE A 21 3.57 4.24 -5.20
C ILE A 21 5.06 4.08 -4.94
N VAL A 22 5.45 4.11 -3.67
CA VAL A 22 6.84 3.98 -3.23
C VAL A 22 6.96 2.98 -2.08
N LYS A 23 8.10 2.31 -2.02
CA LYS A 23 8.61 1.67 -0.81
C LYS A 23 9.62 2.60 -0.18
N ALA A 24 9.31 3.13 0.99
CA ALA A 24 10.10 4.20 1.56
C ALA A 24 10.09 4.18 3.09
N ARG A 25 11.15 4.72 3.68
CA ARG A 25 11.25 4.97 5.10
C ARG A 25 11.59 6.43 5.39
N TYR A 26 11.21 6.90 6.54
CA TYR A 26 11.56 8.23 6.99
C TYR A 26 11.79 8.31 8.49
N LEU A 27 12.50 9.35 8.89
CA LEU A 27 12.72 9.72 10.27
C LEU A 27 12.73 11.24 10.37
N LYS A 28 12.03 11.78 11.35
CA LYS A 28 11.97 13.19 11.72
C LYS A 28 12.58 13.37 13.10
N ILE A 29 13.58 14.22 13.22
CA ILE A 29 14.34 14.47 14.45
C ILE A 29 14.68 15.94 14.57
N ASN A 30 14.76 16.45 15.79
CA ASN A 30 15.23 17.81 16.04
C ASN A 30 16.62 18.03 15.41
N SER A 31 16.79 19.14 14.69
CA SER A 31 18.01 19.45 13.96
C SER A 31 19.24 19.73 14.85
N GLU A 32 19.02 19.94 16.17
CA GLU A 32 20.07 20.15 17.17
C GLU A 32 20.36 18.91 18.02
N ASN A 33 19.77 17.75 17.66
CA ASN A 33 20.00 16.52 18.40
C ASN A 33 21.48 16.12 18.35
N TYR A 34 22.06 15.83 19.51
CA TYR A 34 23.48 15.49 19.66
C TYR A 34 23.90 14.19 18.94
N ASN A 35 22.94 13.26 18.73
CA ASN A 35 23.18 11.99 18.04
C ASN A 35 22.98 12.06 16.52
N LEU A 36 22.78 13.23 15.93
CA LEU A 36 22.32 13.40 14.56
C LEU A 36 23.20 12.70 13.52
N LYS A 37 24.53 12.71 13.71
CA LYS A 37 25.49 12.05 12.80
C LYS A 37 25.31 10.53 12.82
N ASP A 38 25.20 9.95 14.01
CA ASP A 38 25.07 8.50 14.19
C ASP A 38 23.71 8.02 13.75
N VAL A 39 22.64 8.72 14.10
CA VAL A 39 21.27 8.48 13.62
C VAL A 39 21.21 8.49 12.10
N THR A 40 21.80 9.50 11.46
CA THR A 40 21.84 9.61 10.00
C THR A 40 22.54 8.42 9.35
N LYS A 41 23.70 8.02 9.88
CA LYS A 41 24.49 6.89 9.38
C LYS A 41 23.70 5.59 9.47
N ARG A 42 23.10 5.33 10.63
CA ARG A 42 22.32 4.12 10.90
C ARG A 42 21.01 4.07 10.11
N PHE A 43 20.30 5.19 10.03
CA PHE A 43 19.11 5.29 9.19
C PHE A 43 19.40 4.99 7.71
N ARG A 44 20.56 5.41 7.20
CA ARG A 44 20.96 5.17 5.81
C ARG A 44 21.23 3.69 5.55
N SER A 45 21.90 2.99 6.46
CA SER A 45 22.23 1.57 6.30
C SER A 45 21.10 0.64 6.69
N LEU A 46 20.43 0.92 7.79
CA LEU A 46 19.32 0.19 8.39
C LEU A 46 19.53 -1.34 8.43
N LYS A 47 20.71 -1.77 8.86
CA LYS A 47 20.97 -3.16 9.19
C LYS A 47 20.26 -3.52 10.51
N SER A 48 20.17 -4.80 10.83
CA SER A 48 19.47 -5.25 12.06
C SER A 48 19.95 -4.54 13.32
N ASN A 49 21.26 -4.38 13.50
CA ASN A 49 21.82 -3.66 14.65
C ASN A 49 21.52 -2.15 14.62
N ASP A 50 21.40 -1.56 13.42
CA ASP A 50 21.06 -0.16 13.28
C ASP A 50 19.60 0.08 13.64
N LEU A 51 18.71 -0.84 13.24
CA LEU A 51 17.31 -0.77 13.60
C LEU A 51 17.12 -0.88 15.12
N MET A 52 17.78 -1.85 15.77
CA MET A 52 17.74 -1.99 17.24
C MET A 52 18.22 -0.71 17.95
N PHE A 53 19.29 -0.09 17.47
CA PHE A 53 19.77 1.18 18.01
C PHE A 53 18.75 2.30 17.80
N LEU A 54 18.21 2.46 16.59
CA LEU A 54 17.22 3.51 16.30
C LEU A 54 15.95 3.31 17.13
N ASP A 55 15.50 2.08 17.33
CA ASP A 55 14.36 1.76 18.19
C ASP A 55 14.62 2.11 19.64
N SER A 56 15.85 1.86 20.15
CA SER A 56 16.21 2.17 21.54
C SER A 56 16.19 3.66 21.87
N ILE A 57 16.38 4.52 20.87
CA ILE A 57 16.35 5.99 21.01
C ILE A 57 15.14 6.63 20.36
N SER A 58 14.14 5.84 20.00
CA SER A 58 12.97 6.30 19.23
C SER A 58 12.16 7.42 19.90
N LEU A 59 12.21 7.53 21.24
CA LEU A 59 11.62 8.64 21.98
C LEU A 59 12.20 10.02 21.64
N GLN A 60 13.40 10.06 21.02
CA GLN A 60 14.03 11.30 20.54
C GLN A 60 13.52 11.73 19.17
N PHE A 61 12.70 10.90 18.50
CA PHE A 61 12.18 11.18 17.17
C PHE A 61 10.80 11.81 17.27
N SER A 62 10.59 12.88 16.52
CA SER A 62 9.27 13.51 16.42
C SER A 62 8.28 12.61 15.63
N SER A 63 8.79 11.86 14.66
CA SER A 63 8.03 10.87 13.90
C SER A 63 8.97 9.98 13.10
N TYR A 64 8.61 8.73 12.89
CA TYR A 64 9.40 7.82 12.05
C TYR A 64 8.57 6.69 11.46
N TYR A 65 9.10 6.09 10.40
CA TYR A 65 8.59 4.88 9.77
C TYR A 65 9.74 4.13 9.11
N PHE A 66 10.06 2.96 9.63
CA PHE A 66 11.22 2.17 9.18
C PHE A 66 10.86 0.99 8.28
N ASN A 67 9.57 0.65 8.17
CA ASN A 67 9.14 -0.45 7.33
C ASN A 67 9.06 -0.03 5.85
N ASP A 68 10.16 -0.18 5.14
CA ASP A 68 10.29 0.15 3.73
C ASP A 68 10.02 -1.05 2.78
N SER A 69 9.38 -2.11 3.28
CA SER A 69 8.93 -3.24 2.49
C SER A 69 7.48 -3.09 1.97
N ILE A 70 6.71 -2.15 2.52
CA ILE A 70 5.31 -1.91 2.18
C ILE A 70 5.20 -0.80 1.14
N TRP A 71 4.34 -1.01 0.14
CA TRP A 71 3.99 0.00 -0.84
C TRP A 71 3.00 1.01 -0.26
N ILE A 72 3.31 2.29 -0.41
CA ILE A 72 2.46 3.41 0.01
C ILE A 72 2.29 4.41 -1.14
N ASN A 73 1.19 5.17 -1.13
CA ASN A 73 0.99 6.24 -2.09
C ASN A 73 2.10 7.29 -1.98
N LYS A 74 2.67 7.71 -3.11
CA LYS A 74 3.77 8.70 -3.15
C LYS A 74 3.36 10.04 -2.56
N ASP A 75 2.19 10.56 -2.92
CA ASP A 75 1.75 11.87 -2.48
C ASP A 75 1.43 11.87 -0.99
N LEU A 76 0.81 10.80 -0.49
CA LEU A 76 0.58 10.58 0.94
C LEU A 76 1.90 10.48 1.72
N PHE A 77 2.93 9.86 1.14
CA PHE A 77 4.24 9.82 1.75
C PHE A 77 4.86 11.23 1.85
N PHE A 78 4.86 11.98 0.75
CA PHE A 78 5.45 13.31 0.71
C PHE A 78 4.66 14.37 1.48
N SER A 79 3.37 14.18 1.74
CA SER A 79 2.57 15.08 2.60
C SER A 79 3.04 15.17 4.05
N LYS A 80 3.88 14.22 4.48
CA LYS A 80 4.47 14.19 5.84
C LYS A 80 5.66 15.14 6.01
N PHE A 81 6.13 15.76 4.93
CA PHE A 81 7.32 16.61 4.91
C PHE A 81 6.98 18.05 4.55
N PRO A 82 7.88 19.02 4.84
CA PRO A 82 7.75 20.37 4.33
C PRO A 82 7.56 20.39 2.81
N PRO A 83 6.86 21.37 2.25
CA PRO A 83 6.65 21.46 0.82
C PRO A 83 7.96 21.41 0.04
N VAL A 84 8.07 20.45 -0.84
CA VAL A 84 9.18 20.30 -1.79
C VAL A 84 8.64 20.33 -3.21
N SER A 85 9.42 20.87 -4.13
CA SER A 85 9.03 20.95 -5.54
C SER A 85 8.81 19.55 -6.13
N ASP A 86 7.90 19.42 -7.08
CA ASP A 86 7.63 18.14 -7.74
C ASP A 86 8.85 17.60 -8.48
N ARG A 87 9.68 18.49 -9.03
CA ARG A 87 10.98 18.10 -9.61
C ARG A 87 11.88 17.42 -8.60
N LEU A 88 11.93 17.92 -7.37
CA LEU A 88 12.72 17.32 -6.30
C LEU A 88 12.13 15.98 -5.86
N LYS A 89 10.81 15.88 -5.68
CA LYS A 89 10.13 14.62 -5.36
C LYS A 89 10.45 13.54 -6.41
N GLN A 90 10.34 13.88 -7.69
CA GLN A 90 10.67 12.96 -8.78
C GLN A 90 12.15 12.55 -8.77
N ASN A 91 13.06 13.46 -8.49
CA ASN A 91 14.49 13.15 -8.41
C ASN A 91 14.81 12.20 -7.24
N ILE A 92 14.22 12.45 -6.07
CA ILE A 92 14.37 11.57 -4.89
C ILE A 92 13.88 10.16 -5.21
N VAL A 93 12.71 10.05 -5.85
CA VAL A 93 12.08 8.78 -6.16
C VAL A 93 12.86 8.00 -7.22
N LYS A 94 13.15 8.62 -8.37
CA LYS A 94 13.80 7.94 -9.52
C LYS A 94 15.19 7.40 -9.22
N ASN A 95 15.93 8.05 -8.34
CA ASN A 95 17.31 7.67 -8.06
C ASN A 95 17.45 6.80 -6.81
N ASN A 96 16.35 6.37 -6.18
CA ASN A 96 16.37 5.62 -4.92
C ASN A 96 17.27 6.27 -3.86
N LEU A 97 17.21 7.61 -3.78
CA LEU A 97 18.16 8.38 -3.01
C LEU A 97 17.82 8.38 -1.52
N PHE A 98 18.87 8.40 -0.74
CA PHE A 98 18.84 8.94 0.61
C PHE A 98 18.84 10.46 0.53
N TYR A 99 17.83 11.10 1.12
CA TYR A 99 17.68 12.55 1.07
C TYR A 99 17.46 13.15 2.45
N LYS A 100 17.87 14.40 2.60
CA LYS A 100 17.70 15.19 3.82
C LYS A 100 16.95 16.46 3.48
N ILE A 101 15.86 16.71 4.22
CA ILE A 101 15.17 17.99 4.20
C ILE A 101 15.35 18.59 5.58
N LYS A 102 15.71 19.86 5.66
CA LYS A 102 15.81 20.59 6.92
C LYS A 102 14.87 21.79 6.87
N ASP A 103 14.06 21.94 7.90
CA ASP A 103 13.40 23.21 8.21
C ASP A 103 14.06 23.90 9.41
N SER A 104 13.40 24.88 10.01
CA SER A 104 14.00 25.66 11.13
C SER A 104 14.29 24.82 12.38
N LEU A 105 13.49 23.79 12.66
CA LEU A 105 13.58 23.00 13.90
C LEU A 105 13.92 21.53 13.67
N GLU A 106 13.55 20.99 12.51
CA GLU A 106 13.54 19.55 12.27
C GLU A 106 14.43 19.17 11.07
N LEU A 107 15.04 18.00 11.19
CA LEU A 107 15.69 17.30 10.09
C LEU A 107 14.85 16.08 9.72
N TYR A 108 14.53 15.99 8.45
CA TYR A 108 13.83 14.85 7.84
C TYR A 108 14.84 14.02 7.04
N LEU A 109 14.97 12.77 7.42
CA LEU A 109 15.74 11.77 6.69
C LEU A 109 14.77 10.92 5.90
N ILE A 110 14.98 10.80 4.61
CA ILE A 110 14.11 10.06 3.67
C ILE A 110 14.98 9.07 2.90
N LYS A 111 14.49 7.85 2.76
CA LYS A 111 15.08 6.84 1.89
C LYS A 111 13.98 6.16 1.09
N ILE A 112 14.08 6.24 -0.22
CA ILE A 112 13.26 5.46 -1.16
C ILE A 112 14.02 4.18 -1.51
N ASN A 113 13.35 3.04 -1.44
CA ASN A 113 13.94 1.75 -1.81
C ASN A 113 13.44 1.28 -3.16
N ASP A 114 12.17 1.54 -3.48
CA ASP A 114 11.58 1.16 -4.75
C ASP A 114 10.41 2.09 -5.09
N TYR A 115 10.05 2.17 -6.36
CA TYR A 115 8.91 2.96 -6.81
C TYR A 115 8.24 2.34 -8.05
N LYS A 116 6.96 2.68 -8.24
CA LYS A 116 6.19 2.36 -9.43
C LYS A 116 5.42 3.58 -9.90
N ASN A 117 5.39 3.78 -11.20
CA ASN A 117 4.66 4.88 -11.82
C ASN A 117 3.16 4.55 -11.94
N LYS A 118 2.37 5.59 -12.14
CA LYS A 118 1.00 5.45 -12.63
C LYS A 118 1.03 4.67 -13.97
N ASN A 119 0.08 3.77 -14.15
CA ASN A 119 -0.08 2.83 -15.27
C ASN A 119 0.90 1.65 -15.29
N ASP A 120 1.89 1.58 -14.39
CA ASP A 120 2.66 0.35 -14.19
C ASP A 120 1.75 -0.77 -13.67
N ILE A 121 2.15 -2.02 -13.89
CA ILE A 121 1.46 -3.17 -13.29
C ILE A 121 1.65 -3.11 -11.77
N ALA A 122 0.53 -3.17 -11.04
CA ALA A 122 0.55 -3.16 -9.59
C ALA A 122 1.31 -4.37 -9.03
N PRO A 123 2.26 -4.19 -8.10
CA PRO A 123 2.91 -5.30 -7.43
C PRO A 123 1.91 -6.18 -6.68
N PHE A 124 2.15 -7.49 -6.66
CA PHE A 124 1.26 -8.44 -6.00
C PHE A 124 0.95 -8.05 -4.54
N ASP A 125 1.98 -7.69 -3.77
CA ASP A 125 1.82 -7.33 -2.36
C ASP A 125 0.93 -6.09 -2.16
N PHE A 126 0.97 -5.15 -3.11
CA PHE A 126 0.12 -3.96 -3.09
C PHE A 126 -1.34 -4.28 -3.38
N ILE A 127 -1.59 -5.13 -4.39
CA ILE A 127 -2.95 -5.43 -4.87
C ILE A 127 -3.61 -6.63 -4.16
N LYS A 128 -2.83 -7.46 -3.45
CA LYS A 128 -3.32 -8.67 -2.76
C LYS A 128 -4.57 -8.44 -1.91
N PRO A 129 -4.68 -7.38 -1.08
CA PRO A 129 -5.90 -7.13 -0.30
C PRO A 129 -7.12 -6.88 -1.18
N THR A 130 -6.96 -6.15 -2.28
CA THR A 130 -8.02 -5.86 -3.25
C THR A 130 -8.48 -7.13 -3.94
N ILE A 131 -7.56 -7.98 -4.42
CA ILE A 131 -7.89 -9.26 -5.06
C ILE A 131 -8.63 -10.17 -4.08
N LYS A 132 -8.19 -10.23 -2.83
CA LYS A 132 -8.89 -10.99 -1.78
C LYS A 132 -10.34 -10.54 -1.64
N GLN A 133 -10.59 -9.24 -1.62
CA GLN A 133 -11.96 -8.70 -1.52
C GLN A 133 -12.80 -9.01 -2.77
N VAL A 134 -12.22 -8.90 -3.96
CA VAL A 134 -12.88 -9.27 -5.22
C VAL A 134 -13.29 -10.75 -5.20
N LEU A 135 -12.39 -11.65 -4.81
CA LEU A 135 -12.70 -13.08 -4.75
C LEU A 135 -13.74 -13.43 -3.68
N ILE A 136 -13.73 -12.74 -2.54
CA ILE A 136 -14.75 -12.89 -1.51
C ILE A 136 -16.12 -12.44 -2.06
N ASN A 137 -16.18 -11.28 -2.70
CA ASN A 137 -17.43 -10.76 -3.27
C ASN A 137 -17.96 -11.68 -4.38
N LYS A 138 -17.07 -12.19 -5.24
CA LYS A 138 -17.48 -13.17 -6.27
C LYS A 138 -18.10 -14.41 -5.64
N LYS A 139 -17.45 -15.00 -4.64
CA LYS A 139 -18.02 -16.17 -3.92
C LYS A 139 -19.35 -15.90 -3.27
N LYS A 140 -19.56 -14.69 -2.71
CA LYS A 140 -20.84 -14.28 -2.14
C LYS A 140 -21.93 -14.23 -3.21
N LEU A 141 -21.64 -13.62 -4.36
CA LEU A 141 -22.59 -13.55 -5.48
C LEU A 141 -22.92 -14.94 -6.04
N ASP A 142 -21.92 -15.80 -6.23
CA ASP A 142 -22.11 -17.17 -6.67
C ASP A 142 -22.98 -17.97 -5.68
N PHE A 143 -22.76 -17.77 -4.38
CA PHE A 143 -23.58 -18.40 -3.33
C PHE A 143 -25.04 -17.89 -3.36
N ILE A 144 -25.25 -16.58 -3.45
CA ILE A 144 -26.58 -15.97 -3.54
C ILE A 144 -27.34 -16.51 -4.76
N SER A 145 -26.70 -16.49 -5.93
CA SER A 145 -27.30 -16.99 -7.18
C SER A 145 -27.67 -18.49 -7.09
N LYS A 146 -26.82 -19.30 -6.45
CA LYS A 146 -27.12 -20.72 -6.23
C LYS A 146 -28.30 -20.90 -5.27
N PHE A 147 -28.30 -20.16 -4.18
CA PHE A 147 -29.37 -20.19 -3.19
C PHE A 147 -30.72 -19.74 -3.79
N GLU A 148 -30.73 -18.67 -4.59
CA GLU A 148 -31.93 -18.21 -5.31
C GLU A 148 -32.49 -19.30 -6.24
N LYS A 149 -31.60 -20.00 -6.99
CA LYS A 149 -32.03 -21.12 -7.84
C LYS A 149 -32.62 -22.26 -7.03
N GLU A 150 -31.99 -22.66 -5.93
CA GLU A 150 -32.49 -23.72 -5.05
C GLU A 150 -33.84 -23.35 -4.45
N LEU A 151 -34.05 -22.09 -4.05
CA LEU A 151 -35.37 -21.60 -3.56
C LEU A 151 -36.45 -21.66 -4.64
N ILE A 152 -36.12 -21.21 -5.86
CA ILE A 152 -37.07 -21.25 -6.99
C ILE A 152 -37.43 -22.70 -7.32
N GLU A 153 -36.46 -23.61 -7.38
CA GLU A 153 -36.68 -25.02 -7.64
C GLU A 153 -37.56 -25.67 -6.54
N ASP A 154 -37.31 -25.36 -5.26
CA ASP A 154 -38.10 -25.87 -4.14
C ASP A 154 -39.55 -25.35 -4.17
N ALA A 155 -39.71 -24.05 -4.44
CA ALA A 155 -41.05 -23.45 -4.56
C ALA A 155 -41.86 -24.00 -5.76
N LEU A 156 -41.20 -24.28 -6.90
CA LEU A 156 -41.85 -24.93 -8.04
C LEU A 156 -42.27 -26.36 -7.73
N GLN A 157 -41.46 -27.14 -7.00
CA GLN A 157 -41.78 -28.50 -6.59
C GLN A 157 -42.96 -28.56 -5.62
N LYS A 158 -43.12 -27.53 -4.78
CA LYS A 158 -44.21 -27.43 -3.80
C LYS A 158 -45.49 -26.80 -4.36
N ASN A 159 -45.53 -26.44 -5.65
CA ASN A 159 -46.63 -25.70 -6.29
C ASN A 159 -47.02 -24.40 -5.56
N GLU A 160 -46.00 -23.71 -4.96
CA GLU A 160 -46.21 -22.47 -4.23
C GLU A 160 -46.09 -21.23 -5.14
N PHE A 161 -45.92 -21.41 -6.47
CA PHE A 161 -45.85 -20.34 -7.47
C PHE A 161 -47.05 -20.35 -8.41
N GLU A 162 -47.76 -19.22 -8.51
CA GLU A 162 -48.66 -18.90 -9.64
C GLU A 162 -47.89 -17.97 -10.60
N LEU A 163 -47.62 -18.45 -11.83
CA LEU A 163 -47.07 -17.62 -12.90
C LEU A 163 -48.22 -16.76 -13.47
N TYR A 164 -48.23 -15.48 -13.15
CA TYR A 164 -49.07 -14.51 -13.86
C TYR A 164 -48.44 -14.19 -15.21
N GLU A 165 -48.90 -14.81 -16.29
CA GLU A 165 -48.65 -14.31 -17.64
C GLU A 165 -49.39 -12.99 -17.81
N ASN A 166 -48.66 -11.87 -17.81
CA ASN A 166 -49.19 -10.60 -18.27
C ASN A 166 -49.42 -10.70 -19.78
N SER A 167 -50.67 -11.01 -20.17
CA SER A 167 -51.13 -10.83 -21.54
C SER A 167 -51.13 -9.32 -21.84
N LEU A 168 -50.20 -8.85 -22.65
CA LEU A 168 -50.24 -7.58 -23.35
C LEU A 168 -50.85 -7.78 -24.73
#